data_911ab5e91479b47dee07bd694ace42f5
#
_entry.id   911ab5e91479b47dee07bd694ace42f5
#
_cell.length_a   1.000
_cell.length_b   1.000
_cell.length_c   1.000
_cell.angle_alpha   90.00
_cell.angle_beta   90.00
_cell.angle_gamma   90.00
#
_symmetry.space_group_name_H-M   'P 1'
#
loop_
_entity.id
_entity.type
_entity.pdbx_description
1 polymer ?
#
loop_
_entity_poly.entity_id
_entity_poly.type
_entity_poly.pdbx_seq_one_letter_code
_entity_poly.pdbx_strand_id
1 'polypeptide(L)'
;AYHDLFYLLMIGSGVGVRVLKEDAQKLPKIRTDMKILHKAYSPREPEKRLEYTNLDFSGDTVTMAVGDSKEGWAQALDHYFQFLTNREYAKINTIIVEYDSIRPRGERLHIFGGTASGYESMMTMLDKIHRVVTAAGIRKGKQYIHLAPIDLLDIANIIGENVVSGGVRRTSEIGLIDQNDEECIQAKSNLYRQINGHWEIDKSIAHRQMSNNSIFYRKKPTREQLHWHLQQMRYSGEPGWVNEEAGLKRRPDFRGCNPCGEILLDSHGMCNLTTVNVMAFVHDGKLDEEALLEAQRLSARAGYRMTCRELEMHQWNQVQQRDRLLG
;
A
#
# COMPACT_ATOMS: atom_id res chain seq x y z
N ALA A 1 -7.11 -7.46 1.73
CA ALA A 1 -6.76 -6.02 1.63
C ALA A 1 -5.25 -5.81 1.47
N TYR A 2 -4.39 -6.25 2.42
CA TYR A 2 -2.93 -6.05 2.28
C TYR A 2 -2.32 -6.86 1.14
N HIS A 3 -2.86 -8.03 0.81
CA HIS A 3 -2.56 -8.76 -0.41
C HIS A 3 -2.76 -7.87 -1.64
N ASP A 4 -3.93 -7.26 -1.77
CA ASP A 4 -4.29 -6.42 -2.92
C ASP A 4 -3.43 -5.16 -2.98
N LEU A 5 -3.21 -4.51 -1.82
CA LEU A 5 -2.31 -3.36 -1.71
C LEU A 5 -0.93 -3.72 -2.25
N PHE A 6 -0.34 -4.81 -1.76
CA PHE A 6 1.01 -5.23 -2.15
C PHE A 6 1.08 -5.57 -3.64
N TYR A 7 0.10 -6.35 -4.13
CA TYR A 7 0.03 -6.71 -5.56
C TYR A 7 -0.07 -5.47 -6.46
N LEU A 8 -1.00 -4.55 -6.15
CA LEU A 8 -1.23 -3.35 -6.94
C LEU A 8 -0.02 -2.41 -6.94
N LEU A 9 0.65 -2.25 -5.80
CA LEU A 9 1.88 -1.46 -5.72
C LEU A 9 3.00 -2.09 -6.54
N MET A 10 3.16 -3.42 -6.52
CA MET A 10 4.18 -4.11 -7.33
C MET A 10 3.98 -3.95 -8.83
N ILE A 11 2.73 -3.86 -9.31
CA ILE A 11 2.44 -3.55 -10.73
C ILE A 11 2.48 -2.04 -11.03
N GLY A 12 2.77 -1.21 -10.03
CA GLY A 12 2.97 0.23 -10.16
C GLY A 12 1.69 1.07 -10.15
N SER A 13 0.60 0.55 -9.61
CA SER A 13 -0.60 1.33 -9.36
C SER A 13 -0.43 2.25 -8.16
N GLY A 14 -1.10 3.40 -8.15
CA GLY A 14 -1.29 4.20 -6.95
C GLY A 14 -2.50 3.68 -6.17
N VAL A 15 -2.38 3.55 -4.83
CA VAL A 15 -3.42 2.93 -4.00
C VAL A 15 -3.83 3.83 -2.85
N GLY A 16 -5.14 3.97 -2.65
CA GLY A 16 -5.71 4.60 -1.46
C GLY A 16 -6.07 3.57 -0.40
N VAL A 17 -5.63 3.79 0.83
CA VAL A 17 -5.94 2.95 1.99
C VAL A 17 -6.70 3.76 3.02
N ARG A 18 -7.90 3.33 3.38
CA ARG A 18 -8.72 3.99 4.39
C ARG A 18 -8.58 3.25 5.74
N VAL A 19 -8.13 3.98 6.77
CA VAL A 19 -7.87 3.43 8.10
C VAL A 19 -8.71 4.12 9.18
N LEU A 20 -9.98 4.39 8.91
CA LEU A 20 -10.88 4.96 9.89
C LEU A 20 -11.14 3.97 11.05
N LYS A 21 -11.46 4.49 12.25
CA LYS A 21 -11.74 3.64 13.43
C LYS A 21 -12.79 2.56 13.16
N GLU A 22 -13.83 2.90 12.42
CA GLU A 22 -14.89 1.95 12.04
C GLU A 22 -14.40 0.86 11.07
N ASP A 23 -13.47 1.16 10.19
CA ASP A 23 -12.88 0.17 9.28
C ASP A 23 -11.96 -0.78 10.05
N ALA A 24 -11.14 -0.23 10.95
CA ALA A 24 -10.28 -1.03 11.82
C ALA A 24 -11.08 -2.01 12.72
N GLN A 25 -12.24 -1.60 13.20
CA GLN A 25 -13.11 -2.44 14.04
C GLN A 25 -13.79 -3.59 13.27
N LYS A 26 -13.98 -3.45 11.96
CA LYS A 26 -14.54 -4.51 11.10
C LYS A 26 -13.54 -5.61 10.76
N LEU A 27 -12.24 -5.32 10.88
CA LEU A 27 -11.21 -6.32 10.63
C LEU A 27 -11.22 -7.39 11.73
N PRO A 28 -10.83 -8.64 11.41
CA PRO A 28 -10.72 -9.68 12.42
C PRO A 28 -9.70 -9.30 13.50
N LYS A 29 -9.88 -9.86 14.70
CA LYS A 29 -8.83 -9.78 15.71
C LYS A 29 -7.61 -10.52 15.22
N ILE A 30 -6.46 -9.94 15.49
CA ILE A 30 -5.16 -10.49 15.13
C ILE A 30 -4.47 -11.08 16.37
N ARG A 31 -3.85 -12.23 16.20
CA ARG A 31 -3.03 -12.88 17.20
C ARG A 31 -1.64 -12.26 17.24
N THR A 32 -1.08 -12.05 18.44
CA THR A 32 0.15 -11.24 18.61
C THR A 32 1.32 -12.02 19.21
N ASP A 33 1.14 -13.32 19.48
CA ASP A 33 2.14 -14.18 20.14
C ASP A 33 2.81 -15.19 19.21
N MET A 34 2.57 -15.10 17.91
CA MET A 34 3.25 -15.92 16.90
C MET A 34 4.74 -15.63 16.88
N LYS A 35 5.52 -16.64 16.55
CA LYS A 35 6.95 -16.50 16.26
C LYS A 35 7.18 -16.53 14.76
N ILE A 36 8.04 -15.66 14.27
CA ILE A 36 8.56 -15.71 12.90
C ILE A 36 10.05 -15.99 12.93
N LEU A 37 10.49 -16.94 12.13
CA LEU A 37 11.88 -17.32 11.96
C LEU A 37 12.23 -17.32 10.48
N HIS A 38 13.44 -16.93 10.13
CA HIS A 38 13.91 -16.89 8.76
C HIS A 38 15.01 -17.95 8.56
N LYS A 39 14.84 -18.80 7.55
CA LYS A 39 15.90 -19.72 7.12
C LYS A 39 17.06 -18.96 6.49
N ALA A 40 18.25 -19.51 6.63
CA ALA A 40 19.41 -19.05 5.87
C ALA A 40 19.13 -19.23 4.37
N TYR A 41 19.37 -18.16 3.60
CA TYR A 41 19.09 -18.15 2.17
C TYR A 41 20.11 -18.99 1.39
N SER A 42 19.59 -19.91 0.58
CA SER A 42 20.35 -20.76 -0.35
C SER A 42 19.60 -20.77 -1.69
N PRO A 43 20.00 -19.91 -2.68
CA PRO A 43 19.22 -19.72 -3.88
C PRO A 43 19.10 -21.00 -4.71
N ARG A 44 17.89 -21.30 -5.15
CA ARG A 44 17.60 -22.40 -6.08
C ARG A 44 17.99 -22.02 -7.49
N GLU A 45 18.36 -23.02 -8.30
CA GLU A 45 18.50 -22.87 -9.73
C GLU A 45 17.16 -22.38 -10.34
N PRO A 46 17.18 -21.55 -11.41
CA PRO A 46 15.97 -20.93 -11.97
C PRO A 46 14.84 -21.92 -12.24
N GLU A 47 15.16 -23.12 -12.74
CA GLU A 47 14.18 -24.15 -13.12
C GLU A 47 13.51 -24.82 -11.90
N LYS A 48 14.10 -24.65 -10.70
CA LYS A 48 13.60 -25.22 -9.43
C LYS A 48 12.92 -24.19 -8.56
N ARG A 49 12.83 -22.95 -9.00
CA ARG A 49 12.16 -21.88 -8.26
C ARG A 49 10.65 -22.08 -8.28
N LEU A 50 10.03 -21.88 -7.12
CA LEU A 50 8.57 -21.86 -7.02
C LEU A 50 8.07 -20.53 -7.58
N GLU A 51 7.04 -20.57 -8.39
CA GLU A 51 6.33 -19.36 -8.84
C GLU A 51 5.42 -18.82 -7.73
N TYR A 52 4.70 -19.74 -7.07
CA TYR A 52 3.75 -19.43 -5.99
C TYR A 52 4.31 -19.85 -4.63
N THR A 53 3.82 -19.22 -3.57
CA THR A 53 4.20 -19.56 -2.20
C THR A 53 3.61 -20.90 -1.79
N ASN A 54 4.44 -21.77 -1.23
CA ASN A 54 4.05 -23.08 -0.73
C ASN A 54 4.13 -23.15 0.80
N LEU A 55 3.23 -23.95 1.40
CA LEU A 55 3.13 -24.15 2.84
C LEU A 55 3.37 -25.62 3.17
N ASP A 56 4.23 -25.89 4.14
CA ASP A 56 4.47 -27.21 4.70
C ASP A 56 4.23 -27.17 6.23
N PHE A 57 3.30 -28.02 6.71
CA PHE A 57 2.87 -28.03 8.10
C PHE A 57 3.50 -29.19 8.86
N SER A 58 4.12 -28.89 10.00
CA SER A 58 4.70 -29.88 10.90
C SER A 58 4.40 -29.53 12.36
N GLY A 59 3.46 -30.23 12.97
CA GLY A 59 3.03 -29.99 14.35
C GLY A 59 2.42 -28.60 14.54
N ASP A 60 3.07 -27.76 15.35
CA ASP A 60 2.68 -26.37 15.61
C ASP A 60 3.49 -25.35 14.77
N THR A 61 4.22 -25.82 13.79
CA THR A 61 5.10 -25.03 12.94
C THR A 61 4.65 -25.15 11.49
N VAL A 62 4.69 -24.01 10.76
CA VAL A 62 4.52 -23.97 9.31
C VAL A 62 5.79 -23.41 8.66
N THR A 63 6.27 -24.10 7.63
CA THR A 63 7.31 -23.57 6.74
C THR A 63 6.65 -22.95 5.53
N MET A 64 6.87 -21.66 5.32
CA MET A 64 6.36 -20.88 4.20
C MET A 64 7.50 -20.62 3.21
N ALA A 65 7.52 -21.36 2.10
CA ALA A 65 8.49 -21.19 1.01
C ALA A 65 7.95 -20.15 0.02
N VAL A 66 8.55 -18.97 0.03
CA VAL A 66 8.08 -17.80 -0.75
C VAL A 66 8.39 -18.01 -2.23
N GLY A 67 7.37 -17.83 -3.11
CA GLY A 67 7.51 -17.93 -4.56
C GLY A 67 8.22 -16.74 -5.20
N ASP A 68 8.80 -16.95 -6.40
CA ASP A 68 9.57 -15.94 -7.15
C ASP A 68 8.69 -15.18 -8.16
N SER A 69 7.54 -14.70 -7.72
CA SER A 69 6.61 -13.89 -8.51
C SER A 69 5.91 -12.83 -7.65
N LYS A 70 5.30 -11.82 -8.28
CA LYS A 70 4.47 -10.84 -7.56
C LYS A 70 3.28 -11.52 -6.85
N GLU A 71 2.72 -12.55 -7.49
CA GLU A 71 1.66 -13.39 -6.93
C GLU A 71 2.17 -14.16 -5.70
N GLY A 72 3.32 -14.80 -5.81
CA GLY A 72 3.93 -15.54 -4.72
C GLY A 72 4.25 -14.64 -3.52
N TRP A 73 4.75 -13.43 -3.74
CA TRP A 73 5.02 -12.47 -2.66
C TRP A 73 3.74 -11.98 -2.00
N ALA A 74 2.70 -11.66 -2.79
CA ALA A 74 1.40 -11.25 -2.26
C ALA A 74 0.73 -12.39 -1.47
N GLN A 75 0.83 -13.64 -1.97
CA GLN A 75 0.37 -14.84 -1.25
C GLN A 75 1.09 -15.06 0.08
N ALA A 76 2.42 -14.88 0.11
CA ALA A 76 3.19 -15.02 1.36
C ALA A 76 2.69 -14.05 2.43
N LEU A 77 2.43 -12.79 2.06
CA LEU A 77 1.87 -11.79 2.96
C LEU A 77 0.44 -12.16 3.40
N ASP A 78 -0.39 -12.66 2.50
CA ASP A 78 -1.75 -13.10 2.81
C ASP A 78 -1.74 -14.28 3.79
N HIS A 79 -0.92 -15.30 3.54
CA HIS A 79 -0.73 -16.44 4.44
C HIS A 79 -0.26 -16.00 5.82
N TYR A 80 0.69 -15.05 5.91
CA TYR A 80 1.11 -14.49 7.18
C TYR A 80 -0.08 -13.95 7.99
N PHE A 81 -0.95 -13.13 7.37
CA PHE A 81 -2.13 -12.62 8.04
C PHE A 81 -3.19 -13.69 8.32
N GLN A 82 -3.34 -14.69 7.45
CA GLN A 82 -4.23 -15.83 7.71
C GLN A 82 -3.81 -16.60 8.97
N PHE A 83 -2.52 -16.86 9.17
CA PHE A 83 -2.03 -17.51 10.40
C PHE A 83 -2.33 -16.71 11.66
N LEU A 84 -2.41 -15.39 11.56
CA LEU A 84 -2.72 -14.51 12.69
C LEU A 84 -4.23 -14.32 12.94
N THR A 85 -5.09 -14.54 11.95
CA THR A 85 -6.52 -14.18 12.02
C THR A 85 -7.47 -15.37 11.90
N ASN A 86 -7.09 -16.43 11.16
CA ASN A 86 -7.95 -17.57 10.93
C ASN A 86 -7.79 -18.61 12.05
N ARG A 87 -8.92 -19.01 12.65
CA ARG A 87 -8.97 -20.00 13.73
C ARG A 87 -8.51 -21.41 13.31
N GLU A 88 -8.56 -21.74 12.03
CA GLU A 88 -8.05 -23.02 11.52
C GLU A 88 -6.56 -23.20 11.82
N TYR A 89 -5.82 -22.10 11.86
CA TYR A 89 -4.39 -22.08 12.19
C TYR A 89 -4.09 -21.81 13.67
N ALA A 90 -5.08 -21.93 14.56
CA ALA A 90 -4.90 -21.63 16.00
C ALA A 90 -3.80 -22.47 16.68
N LYS A 91 -3.51 -23.67 16.16
CA LYS A 91 -2.45 -24.55 16.66
C LYS A 91 -1.05 -24.16 16.21
N ILE A 92 -0.92 -23.35 15.16
CA ILE A 92 0.36 -22.91 14.64
C ILE A 92 0.92 -21.82 15.53
N ASN A 93 2.13 -22.01 16.06
CA ASN A 93 2.81 -21.07 16.95
C ASN A 93 4.07 -20.46 16.30
N THR A 94 4.59 -21.10 15.26
CA THR A 94 5.83 -20.68 14.61
C THR A 94 5.67 -20.70 13.10
N ILE A 95 6.06 -19.60 12.46
CA ILE A 95 6.20 -19.49 11.01
C ILE A 95 7.68 -19.47 10.69
N ILE A 96 8.16 -20.45 9.90
CA ILE A 96 9.50 -20.45 9.35
C ILE A 96 9.40 -19.98 7.90
N VAL A 97 10.07 -18.89 7.56
CA VAL A 97 10.05 -18.35 6.19
C VAL A 97 11.30 -18.78 5.44
N GLU A 98 11.11 -19.40 4.28
CA GLU A 98 12.16 -19.85 3.35
C GLU A 98 12.10 -18.98 2.09
N TYR A 99 13.24 -18.47 1.68
CA TYR A 99 13.37 -17.54 0.55
C TYR A 99 14.11 -18.11 -0.65
N ASP A 100 14.50 -19.39 -0.63
CA ASP A 100 15.40 -20.01 -1.58
C ASP A 100 14.93 -19.98 -3.03
N SER A 101 13.62 -19.85 -3.25
CA SER A 101 13.06 -19.65 -4.59
C SER A 101 13.20 -18.22 -5.12
N ILE A 102 13.35 -17.22 -4.23
CA ILE A 102 13.48 -15.82 -4.67
C ILE A 102 14.83 -15.65 -5.37
N ARG A 103 14.81 -15.06 -6.55
CA ARG A 103 16.02 -14.77 -7.33
C ARG A 103 16.96 -13.83 -6.58
N PRO A 104 18.29 -14.03 -6.73
CA PRO A 104 19.29 -13.18 -6.09
C PRO A 104 19.17 -11.70 -6.51
N ARG A 105 19.60 -10.82 -5.62
CA ARG A 105 19.71 -9.39 -5.93
C ARG A 105 20.58 -9.16 -7.16
N GLY A 106 20.12 -8.28 -8.06
CA GLY A 106 20.81 -7.92 -9.28
C GLY A 106 20.48 -8.80 -10.49
N GLU A 107 19.77 -9.92 -10.32
CA GLU A 107 19.27 -10.72 -11.43
C GLU A 107 18.29 -9.91 -12.28
N ARG A 108 18.37 -10.03 -13.63
CA ARG A 108 17.59 -9.21 -14.56
C ARG A 108 16.11 -9.58 -14.54
N LEU A 109 15.25 -8.56 -14.50
CA LEU A 109 13.80 -8.74 -14.65
C LEU A 109 13.41 -8.66 -16.12
N HIS A 110 12.70 -9.69 -16.63
CA HIS A 110 12.38 -9.79 -18.05
C HIS A 110 11.17 -8.97 -18.47
N ILE A 111 10.15 -8.83 -17.60
CA ILE A 111 8.86 -8.22 -17.95
C ILE A 111 8.89 -6.69 -17.73
N PHE A 112 9.35 -6.22 -16.59
CA PHE A 112 9.33 -4.80 -16.22
C PHE A 112 10.64 -4.07 -16.47
N GLY A 113 11.69 -4.80 -16.84
CA GLY A 113 13.06 -4.25 -16.89
C GLY A 113 13.64 -4.02 -15.48
N GLY A 114 14.93 -3.64 -15.42
CA GLY A 114 15.64 -3.47 -14.16
C GLY A 114 16.15 -4.78 -13.57
N THR A 115 16.48 -4.77 -12.27
CA THR A 115 17.08 -5.89 -11.56
C THR A 115 16.30 -6.24 -10.29
N ALA A 116 16.38 -7.51 -9.90
CA ALA A 116 15.74 -8.02 -8.69
C ALA A 116 16.30 -7.36 -7.42
N SER A 117 15.45 -7.16 -6.43
CA SER A 117 15.82 -6.65 -5.09
C SER A 117 16.46 -7.71 -4.20
N GLY A 118 16.29 -9.00 -4.54
CA GLY A 118 16.64 -10.10 -3.68
C GLY A 118 15.59 -10.38 -2.59
N TYR A 119 15.87 -11.33 -1.73
CA TYR A 119 14.95 -11.77 -0.67
C TYR A 119 14.92 -10.82 0.54
N GLU A 120 15.94 -10.03 0.72
CA GLU A 120 16.15 -9.21 1.93
C GLU A 120 15.04 -8.17 2.13
N SER A 121 14.49 -7.66 1.02
CA SER A 121 13.37 -6.72 1.09
C SER A 121 12.10 -7.38 1.65
N MET A 122 11.79 -8.61 1.21
CA MET A 122 10.65 -9.39 1.71
C MET A 122 10.83 -9.78 3.17
N MET A 123 12.03 -10.23 3.55
CA MET A 123 12.37 -10.56 4.94
C MET A 123 12.20 -9.33 5.84
N THR A 124 12.76 -8.19 5.43
CA THR A 124 12.66 -6.94 6.20
C THR A 124 11.21 -6.49 6.36
N MET A 125 10.40 -6.62 5.31
CA MET A 125 8.95 -6.27 5.36
C MET A 125 8.22 -7.12 6.39
N LEU A 126 8.38 -8.45 6.33
CA LEU A 126 7.72 -9.37 7.27
C LEU A 126 8.15 -9.12 8.71
N ASP A 127 9.46 -8.87 8.95
CA ASP A 127 9.97 -8.50 10.26
C ASP A 127 9.37 -7.21 10.80
N LYS A 128 9.32 -6.16 9.97
CA LYS A 128 8.75 -4.88 10.38
C LYS A 128 7.26 -5.01 10.69
N ILE A 129 6.48 -5.68 9.85
CA ILE A 129 5.05 -5.94 10.08
C ILE A 129 4.86 -6.73 11.38
N HIS A 130 5.68 -7.78 11.58
CA HIS A 130 5.60 -8.60 12.79
C HIS A 130 5.90 -7.79 14.06
N ARG A 131 6.85 -6.86 14.01
CA ARG A 131 7.13 -5.93 15.13
C ARG A 131 5.95 -5.01 15.42
N VAL A 132 5.27 -4.47 14.39
CA VAL A 132 4.04 -3.65 14.59
C VAL A 132 2.98 -4.47 15.31
N VAL A 133 2.70 -5.69 14.86
CA VAL A 133 1.70 -6.59 15.45
C VAL A 133 2.04 -6.94 16.89
N THR A 134 3.29 -7.32 17.16
CA THR A 134 3.75 -7.69 18.50
C THR A 134 3.71 -6.50 19.45
N ALA A 135 4.20 -5.32 19.01
CA ALA A 135 4.14 -4.09 19.80
C ALA A 135 2.71 -3.68 20.15
N ALA A 136 1.76 -3.83 19.21
CA ALA A 136 0.35 -3.59 19.46
C ALA A 136 -0.22 -4.54 20.52
N GLY A 137 0.19 -5.83 20.51
CA GLY A 137 -0.14 -6.83 21.53
C GLY A 137 0.36 -6.43 22.91
N ILE A 138 1.62 -6.02 23.02
CA ILE A 138 2.24 -5.57 24.25
C ILE A 138 1.50 -4.33 24.80
N ARG A 139 1.23 -3.31 23.96
CA ARG A 139 0.50 -2.09 24.38
C ARG A 139 -0.89 -2.41 24.95
N LYS A 140 -1.58 -3.40 24.38
CA LYS A 140 -2.93 -3.80 24.79
C LYS A 140 -2.96 -4.88 25.88
N GLY A 141 -1.83 -5.53 26.18
CA GLY A 141 -1.72 -6.61 27.16
C GLY A 141 -2.62 -7.82 26.85
N LYS A 142 -2.84 -8.11 25.56
CA LYS A 142 -3.76 -9.17 25.10
C LYS A 142 -3.17 -9.93 23.92
N GLN A 143 -3.43 -11.25 23.90
CA GLN A 143 -3.02 -12.14 22.81
C GLN A 143 -3.79 -11.89 21.49
N TYR A 144 -5.09 -11.57 21.58
CA TYR A 144 -5.94 -11.27 20.42
C TYR A 144 -6.49 -9.85 20.52
N ILE A 145 -6.17 -9.03 19.53
CA ILE A 145 -6.50 -7.60 19.49
C ILE A 145 -7.07 -7.19 18.14
N HIS A 146 -7.84 -6.10 18.10
CA HIS A 146 -7.98 -5.31 16.89
C HIS A 146 -6.79 -4.34 16.82
N LEU A 147 -6.12 -4.28 15.67
CA LEU A 147 -5.10 -3.27 15.41
C LEU A 147 -5.72 -1.87 15.46
N ALA A 148 -4.94 -0.90 15.92
CA ALA A 148 -5.35 0.50 15.87
C ALA A 148 -5.18 1.04 14.43
N PRO A 149 -5.87 2.13 14.05
CA PRO A 149 -5.68 2.75 12.74
C PRO A 149 -4.22 3.06 12.40
N ILE A 150 -3.44 3.53 13.38
CA ILE A 150 -2.01 3.80 13.18
C ILE A 150 -1.21 2.52 12.86
N ASP A 151 -1.53 1.38 13.51
CA ASP A 151 -0.87 0.11 13.21
C ASP A 151 -1.18 -0.33 11.76
N LEU A 152 -2.44 -0.14 11.32
CA LEU A 152 -2.87 -0.46 9.95
C LEU A 152 -2.18 0.43 8.91
N LEU A 153 -2.02 1.71 9.22
CA LEU A 153 -1.31 2.67 8.38
C LEU A 153 0.19 2.32 8.29
N ASP A 154 0.83 2.01 9.41
CA ASP A 154 2.23 1.61 9.44
C ASP A 154 2.48 0.33 8.64
N ILE A 155 1.59 -0.67 8.73
CA ILE A 155 1.68 -1.89 7.91
C ILE A 155 1.59 -1.55 6.42
N ALA A 156 0.64 -0.70 5.99
CA ALA A 156 0.53 -0.27 4.61
C ALA A 156 1.82 0.40 4.12
N ASN A 157 2.36 1.34 4.89
CA ASN A 157 3.61 2.04 4.55
C ASN A 157 4.84 1.11 4.51
N ILE A 158 4.90 0.09 5.38
CA ILE A 158 5.98 -0.92 5.35
C ILE A 158 5.91 -1.77 4.07
N ILE A 159 4.69 -2.09 3.60
CA ILE A 159 4.49 -2.76 2.32
C ILE A 159 5.00 -1.88 1.18
N GLY A 160 4.65 -0.59 1.19
CA GLY A 160 5.14 0.37 0.21
C GLY A 160 6.66 0.53 0.20
N GLU A 161 7.29 0.53 1.36
CA GLU A 161 8.76 0.59 1.48
C GLU A 161 9.43 -0.64 0.82
N ASN A 162 8.83 -1.83 0.92
CA ASN A 162 9.32 -3.01 0.23
C ASN A 162 9.30 -2.82 -1.30
N VAL A 163 8.20 -2.32 -1.84
CA VAL A 163 8.05 -2.11 -3.30
C VAL A 163 9.10 -1.13 -3.84
N VAL A 164 9.41 -0.07 -3.09
CA VAL A 164 10.45 0.90 -3.46
C VAL A 164 11.84 0.26 -3.51
N SER A 165 12.14 -0.63 -2.58
CA SER A 165 13.43 -1.32 -2.54
C SER A 165 13.65 -2.25 -3.75
N GLY A 166 12.56 -2.66 -4.43
CA GLY A 166 12.59 -3.44 -5.67
C GLY A 166 13.09 -2.69 -6.91
N GLY A 167 13.27 -1.36 -6.85
CA GLY A 167 14.01 -0.58 -7.84
C GLY A 167 13.27 -0.23 -9.14
N VAL A 168 12.07 -0.76 -9.38
CA VAL A 168 11.36 -0.56 -10.66
C VAL A 168 10.44 0.66 -10.62
N ARG A 169 9.79 0.94 -9.48
CA ARG A 169 8.92 2.11 -9.28
C ARG A 169 8.95 2.60 -7.84
N ARG A 170 8.59 3.88 -7.66
CA ARG A 170 8.29 4.43 -6.35
C ARG A 170 6.89 4.02 -5.96
N THR A 171 6.68 3.71 -4.69
CA THR A 171 5.36 3.53 -4.08
C THR A 171 4.54 4.81 -4.22
N SER A 172 3.26 4.66 -4.53
CA SER A 172 2.30 5.74 -4.54
C SER A 172 1.11 5.32 -3.70
N GLU A 173 1.02 5.86 -2.49
CA GLU A 173 -0.04 5.56 -1.52
C GLU A 173 -0.68 6.83 -0.98
N ILE A 174 -1.96 6.74 -0.60
CA ILE A 174 -2.62 7.72 0.26
C ILE A 174 -3.28 7.01 1.44
N GLY A 175 -2.96 7.44 2.66
CA GLY A 175 -3.63 7.04 3.88
C GLY A 175 -4.78 8.00 4.20
N LEU A 176 -6.02 7.52 4.22
CA LEU A 176 -7.19 8.30 4.63
C LEU A 176 -7.48 8.02 6.10
N ILE A 177 -7.37 9.06 6.94
CA ILE A 177 -7.40 8.97 8.40
C ILE A 177 -8.60 9.73 8.99
N ASP A 178 -9.07 9.29 10.15
CA ASP A 178 -10.22 9.91 10.82
C ASP A 178 -9.87 11.31 11.35
N GLN A 179 -10.81 12.26 11.20
CA GLN A 179 -10.64 13.66 11.68
C GLN A 179 -10.47 13.81 13.19
N ASN A 180 -10.76 12.76 13.96
CA ASN A 180 -10.64 12.73 15.41
C ASN A 180 -9.58 11.71 15.88
N ASP A 181 -8.77 11.15 14.98
CA ASP A 181 -7.69 10.23 15.33
C ASP A 181 -6.38 10.99 15.47
N GLU A 182 -6.11 11.48 16.70
CA GLU A 182 -4.92 12.28 16.98
C GLU A 182 -3.63 11.54 16.67
N GLU A 183 -3.57 10.23 16.93
CA GLU A 183 -2.37 9.42 16.71
C GLU A 183 -2.04 9.31 15.20
N CYS A 184 -3.05 9.06 14.35
CA CYS A 184 -2.87 9.07 12.91
C CYS A 184 -2.58 10.46 12.34
N ILE A 185 -3.23 11.52 12.87
CA ILE A 185 -3.00 12.90 12.44
C ILE A 185 -1.55 13.33 12.74
N GLN A 186 -1.01 12.89 13.88
CA GLN A 186 0.36 13.18 14.30
C GLN A 186 1.40 12.18 13.75
N ALA A 187 1.00 11.21 12.95
CA ALA A 187 1.87 10.11 12.48
C ALA A 187 3.20 10.58 11.87
N LYS A 188 3.22 11.77 11.26
CA LYS A 188 4.40 12.37 10.62
C LYS A 188 4.93 13.64 11.31
N SER A 189 4.37 14.06 12.44
CA SER A 189 4.79 15.28 13.11
C SER A 189 6.25 15.28 13.56
N ASN A 190 6.79 14.09 13.84
CA ASN A 190 8.19 13.89 14.26
C ASN A 190 9.01 13.10 13.22
N LEU A 191 8.54 13.00 11.98
CA LEU A 191 9.23 12.28 10.92
C LEU A 191 10.60 12.89 10.60
N TYR A 192 10.67 14.22 10.61
CA TYR A 192 11.90 14.97 10.39
C TYR A 192 12.35 15.61 11.71
N ARG A 193 13.62 15.40 12.08
CA ARG A 193 14.25 15.96 13.27
C ARG A 193 15.47 16.76 12.88
N GLN A 194 15.71 17.87 13.58
CA GLN A 194 16.93 18.64 13.38
C GLN A 194 18.02 18.11 14.32
N ILE A 195 19.10 17.59 13.75
CA ILE A 195 20.26 17.07 14.48
C ILE A 195 21.49 17.82 13.97
N ASN A 196 22.21 18.49 14.86
CA ASN A 196 23.40 19.29 14.53
C ASN A 196 23.20 20.30 13.37
N GLY A 197 22.01 20.91 13.29
CA GLY A 197 21.66 21.87 12.25
C GLY A 197 21.20 21.26 10.90
N HIS A 198 21.21 19.95 10.76
CA HIS A 198 20.73 19.23 9.58
C HIS A 198 19.41 18.52 9.86
N TRP A 199 18.53 18.45 8.84
CA TRP A 199 17.30 17.69 8.92
C TRP A 199 17.57 16.22 8.63
N GLU A 200 17.22 15.36 9.58
CA GLU A 200 17.31 13.91 9.46
C GLU A 200 15.95 13.26 9.64
N ILE A 201 15.78 12.12 9.00
CA ILE A 201 14.57 11.31 9.13
C ILE A 201 14.70 10.39 10.33
N ASP A 202 13.66 10.33 11.15
CA ASP A 202 13.57 9.35 12.23
C ASP A 202 13.44 7.94 11.63
N LYS A 203 14.53 7.15 11.73
CA LYS A 203 14.60 5.80 11.16
C LYS A 203 13.54 4.84 11.71
N SER A 204 13.03 5.08 12.92
CA SER A 204 12.00 4.23 13.55
C SER A 204 10.64 4.32 12.86
N ILE A 205 10.35 5.44 12.23
CA ILE A 205 9.09 5.73 11.51
C ILE A 205 9.30 6.12 10.05
N ALA A 206 10.50 5.87 9.50
CA ALA A 206 10.86 6.25 8.13
C ALA A 206 9.93 5.67 7.06
N HIS A 207 9.34 4.49 7.29
CA HIS A 207 8.34 3.89 6.41
C HIS A 207 7.13 4.81 6.17
N ARG A 208 6.78 5.70 7.12
CA ARG A 208 5.67 6.65 6.99
C ARG A 208 5.83 7.68 5.87
N GLN A 209 7.00 7.75 5.22
CA GLN A 209 7.21 8.53 4.00
C GLN A 209 6.52 7.93 2.77
N MET A 210 6.11 6.66 2.83
CA MET A 210 5.63 5.92 1.65
C MET A 210 4.22 6.31 1.24
N SER A 211 3.43 6.95 2.09
CA SER A 211 2.09 7.44 1.74
C SER A 211 1.96 8.95 1.91
N ASN A 212 1.06 9.57 1.15
CA ASN A 212 0.44 10.84 1.52
C ASN A 212 -0.62 10.55 2.58
N ASN A 213 -0.64 11.29 3.68
CA ASN A 213 -1.71 11.15 4.67
C ASN A 213 -2.72 12.27 4.51
N SER A 214 -4.03 11.95 4.52
CA SER A 214 -5.08 12.96 4.41
C SER A 214 -6.21 12.69 5.40
N ILE A 215 -6.63 13.74 6.11
CA ILE A 215 -7.77 13.71 7.02
C ILE A 215 -9.05 13.61 6.18
N PHE A 216 -9.85 12.59 6.44
CA PHE A 216 -11.13 12.36 5.80
C PHE A 216 -12.23 13.01 6.64
N TYR A 217 -12.60 14.26 6.30
CA TYR A 217 -13.59 15.03 7.02
C TYR A 217 -15.00 14.57 6.68
N ARG A 218 -15.66 13.93 7.64
CA ARG A 218 -17.07 13.55 7.58
C ARG A 218 -18.01 14.62 8.11
N LYS A 219 -17.47 15.52 8.89
CA LYS A 219 -18.18 16.68 9.45
C LYS A 219 -17.28 17.90 9.34
N LYS A 220 -17.90 19.08 9.20
CA LYS A 220 -17.18 20.34 9.22
C LYS A 220 -16.40 20.46 10.53
N PRO A 221 -15.08 20.67 10.51
CA PRO A 221 -14.27 20.84 11.71
C PRO A 221 -14.61 22.16 12.41
N THR A 222 -14.38 22.23 13.75
CA THR A 222 -14.37 23.51 14.47
C THR A 222 -13.13 24.30 14.08
N ARG A 223 -13.10 25.61 14.44
CA ARG A 223 -11.92 26.45 14.19
C ARG A 223 -10.70 25.95 14.98
N GLU A 224 -10.89 25.52 16.22
CA GLU A 224 -9.86 24.98 17.09
C GLU A 224 -9.28 23.69 16.51
N GLN A 225 -10.16 22.76 16.08
CA GLN A 225 -9.76 21.51 15.43
C GLN A 225 -8.97 21.78 14.14
N LEU A 226 -9.47 22.69 13.30
CA LEU A 226 -8.79 23.06 12.05
C LEU A 226 -7.42 23.69 12.33
N HIS A 227 -7.34 24.60 13.34
CA HIS A 227 -6.08 25.22 13.73
C HIS A 227 -5.06 24.17 14.20
N TRP A 228 -5.49 23.20 15.00
CA TRP A 228 -4.64 22.13 15.47
C TRP A 228 -4.15 21.24 14.30
N HIS A 229 -5.03 20.89 13.35
CA HIS A 229 -4.63 20.14 12.15
C HIS A 229 -3.59 20.91 11.33
N LEU A 230 -3.76 22.21 11.14
CA LEU A 230 -2.78 23.08 10.45
C LEU A 230 -1.41 23.08 11.14
N GLN A 231 -1.39 23.03 12.47
CA GLN A 231 -0.13 22.95 13.22
C GLN A 231 0.62 21.64 12.93
N GLN A 232 -0.09 20.51 12.74
CA GLN A 232 0.55 19.23 12.41
C GLN A 232 1.19 19.24 11.03
N MET A 233 0.66 20.01 10.08
CA MET A 233 1.21 20.13 8.71
C MET A 233 2.53 20.89 8.65
N ARG A 234 2.91 21.62 9.69
CA ARG A 234 3.97 22.62 9.67
C ARG A 234 5.32 22.10 9.19
N TYR A 235 5.69 20.87 9.51
CA TYR A 235 7.02 20.32 9.24
C TYR A 235 7.05 19.31 8.08
N SER A 236 5.96 18.61 7.83
CA SER A 236 5.90 17.58 6.80
C SER A 236 5.04 17.96 5.59
N GLY A 237 4.25 19.04 5.68
CA GLY A 237 3.23 19.36 4.68
C GLY A 237 1.99 18.46 4.75
N GLU A 238 1.93 17.55 5.72
CA GLU A 238 0.84 16.60 5.92
C GLU A 238 0.32 16.64 7.37
N PRO A 239 -0.92 16.20 7.62
CA PRO A 239 -1.86 15.56 6.68
C PRO A 239 -2.58 16.55 5.74
N GLY A 240 -2.88 16.10 4.51
CA GLY A 240 -3.80 16.78 3.60
C GLY A 240 -5.27 16.67 4.06
N TRP A 241 -6.21 17.14 3.22
CA TRP A 241 -7.64 17.16 3.58
C TRP A 241 -8.51 16.64 2.45
N VAL A 242 -9.47 15.78 2.80
CA VAL A 242 -10.50 15.26 1.90
C VAL A 242 -11.87 15.53 2.53
N ASN A 243 -12.77 16.17 1.80
CA ASN A 243 -14.13 16.47 2.26
C ASN A 243 -15.11 15.38 1.76
N GLU A 244 -15.52 14.47 2.65
CA GLU A 244 -16.43 13.38 2.32
C GLU A 244 -17.81 13.90 1.89
N GLU A 245 -18.36 14.92 2.56
CA GLU A 245 -19.68 15.47 2.22
C GLU A 245 -19.72 16.01 0.79
N ALA A 246 -18.68 16.76 0.41
CA ALA A 246 -18.57 17.28 -0.96
C ALA A 246 -18.33 16.15 -1.98
N GLY A 247 -17.57 15.12 -1.59
CA GLY A 247 -17.35 13.93 -2.40
C GLY A 247 -18.65 13.17 -2.66
N LEU A 248 -19.42 12.90 -1.62
CA LEU A 248 -20.71 12.17 -1.71
C LEU A 248 -21.77 12.91 -2.53
N LYS A 249 -21.75 14.25 -2.55
CA LYS A 249 -22.64 15.04 -3.43
C LYS A 249 -22.35 14.82 -4.91
N ARG A 250 -21.10 14.52 -5.26
CA ARG A 250 -20.67 14.28 -6.65
C ARG A 250 -20.69 12.79 -7.01
N ARG A 251 -20.38 11.95 -6.04
CA ARG A 251 -20.32 10.50 -6.18
C ARG A 251 -20.92 9.84 -4.94
N PRO A 252 -22.17 9.32 -4.99
CA PRO A 252 -22.87 8.78 -3.82
C PRO A 252 -22.19 7.57 -3.18
N ASP A 253 -21.40 6.81 -3.93
CA ASP A 253 -20.64 5.65 -3.47
C ASP A 253 -19.17 5.99 -3.12
N PHE A 254 -18.84 7.27 -2.97
CA PHE A 254 -17.50 7.74 -2.61
C PHE A 254 -17.00 7.13 -1.31
N ARG A 255 -15.81 6.50 -1.34
CA ARG A 255 -15.15 5.87 -0.19
C ARG A 255 -13.71 6.33 0.01
N GLY A 256 -13.07 6.83 -1.04
CA GLY A 256 -11.69 7.26 -1.00
C GLY A 256 -11.25 7.86 -2.33
N CYS A 257 -9.96 8.05 -2.47
CA CYS A 257 -9.35 8.62 -3.67
C CYS A 257 -8.03 7.94 -4.00
N ASN A 258 -7.52 8.21 -5.21
CA ASN A 258 -6.15 7.86 -5.59
C ASN A 258 -5.12 8.73 -4.84
N PRO A 259 -3.82 8.38 -4.86
CA PRO A 259 -2.79 9.07 -4.07
C PRO A 259 -2.64 10.58 -4.33
N CYS A 260 -2.99 11.05 -5.53
CA CYS A 260 -2.97 12.48 -5.87
C CYS A 260 -4.26 13.21 -5.44
N GLY A 261 -5.33 12.49 -5.09
CA GLY A 261 -6.56 13.04 -4.53
C GLY A 261 -7.58 13.58 -5.53
N GLU A 262 -7.32 13.50 -6.84
CA GLU A 262 -8.18 14.09 -7.89
C GLU A 262 -9.35 13.20 -8.31
N ILE A 263 -9.28 11.88 -8.06
CA ILE A 263 -10.32 10.93 -8.48
C ILE A 263 -11.09 10.40 -7.27
N LEU A 264 -12.41 10.63 -7.27
CA LEU A 264 -13.31 10.08 -6.26
C LEU A 264 -13.59 8.60 -6.59
N LEU A 265 -13.27 7.72 -5.68
CA LEU A 265 -13.37 6.27 -5.86
C LEU A 265 -14.34 5.63 -4.86
N ASP A 266 -15.05 4.60 -5.32
CA ASP A 266 -15.67 3.59 -4.46
C ASP A 266 -14.62 2.60 -3.97
N SER A 267 -14.99 1.70 -3.06
CA SER A 267 -14.15 0.57 -2.67
C SER A 267 -13.81 -0.29 -3.88
N HIS A 268 -12.52 -0.66 -4.04
CA HIS A 268 -11.97 -1.34 -5.22
C HIS A 268 -12.14 -0.55 -6.53
N GLY A 269 -12.37 0.77 -6.43
CA GLY A 269 -12.41 1.66 -7.59
C GLY A 269 -11.02 1.83 -8.22
N MET A 270 -11.00 1.92 -9.53
CA MET A 270 -9.78 2.11 -10.32
C MET A 270 -10.01 3.16 -11.40
N CYS A 271 -8.99 3.95 -11.69
CA CYS A 271 -8.95 4.78 -12.89
C CYS A 271 -7.75 4.44 -13.77
N ASN A 272 -7.91 4.56 -15.08
CA ASN A 272 -6.84 4.36 -16.06
C ASN A 272 -6.28 5.70 -16.47
N LEU A 273 -4.98 5.90 -16.30
CA LEU A 273 -4.30 7.15 -16.61
C LEU A 273 -3.74 7.11 -18.02
N THR A 274 -4.03 8.17 -18.79
CA THR A 274 -3.34 8.47 -20.05
C THR A 274 -2.90 9.92 -20.05
N THR A 275 -1.71 10.21 -20.58
CA THR A 275 -1.10 11.54 -20.50
C THR A 275 -0.73 12.03 -21.90
N VAL A 276 -1.06 13.28 -22.21
CA VAL A 276 -0.63 13.97 -23.45
C VAL A 276 0.38 15.05 -23.07
N ASN A 277 1.55 15.02 -23.71
CA ASN A 277 2.56 16.05 -23.54
C ASN A 277 2.20 17.30 -24.36
N VAL A 278 1.63 18.30 -23.73
CA VAL A 278 1.19 19.54 -24.38
C VAL A 278 2.32 20.27 -25.08
N MET A 279 3.54 20.23 -24.54
CA MET A 279 4.68 20.91 -25.14
C MET A 279 5.12 20.33 -26.48
N ALA A 280 4.75 19.09 -26.79
CA ALA A 280 4.99 18.50 -28.12
C ALA A 280 4.19 19.18 -29.25
N PHE A 281 3.19 19.99 -28.91
CA PHE A 281 2.30 20.71 -29.84
C PHE A 281 2.57 22.21 -29.83
N VAL A 282 3.66 22.69 -29.24
CA VAL A 282 4.04 24.09 -29.25
C VAL A 282 5.18 24.28 -30.27
N HIS A 283 4.89 25.07 -31.32
CA HIS A 283 5.86 25.41 -32.40
C HIS A 283 5.99 26.94 -32.50
N ASP A 284 7.19 27.46 -32.41
CA ASP A 284 7.48 28.90 -32.46
C ASP A 284 6.65 29.75 -31.47
N GLY A 285 6.44 29.19 -30.25
CA GLY A 285 5.68 29.84 -29.18
C GLY A 285 4.16 29.83 -29.39
N LYS A 286 3.65 29.10 -30.38
CA LYS A 286 2.22 28.94 -30.65
C LYS A 286 1.78 27.50 -30.45
N LEU A 287 0.61 27.33 -29.86
CA LEU A 287 0.00 26.02 -29.65
C LEU A 287 -0.75 25.56 -30.92
N ASP A 288 -0.42 24.38 -31.43
CA ASP A 288 -1.22 23.69 -32.43
C ASP A 288 -2.41 23.00 -31.74
N GLU A 289 -3.53 23.72 -31.64
CA GLU A 289 -4.73 23.26 -30.96
C GLU A 289 -5.38 22.05 -31.67
N GLU A 290 -5.35 22.00 -33.00
CA GLU A 290 -5.97 20.93 -33.77
C GLU A 290 -5.25 19.61 -33.55
N ALA A 291 -3.92 19.59 -33.64
CA ALA A 291 -3.11 18.41 -33.39
C ALA A 291 -3.21 17.96 -31.93
N LEU A 292 -3.23 18.90 -30.97
CA LEU A 292 -3.44 18.59 -29.55
C LEU A 292 -4.79 17.94 -29.28
N LEU A 293 -5.89 18.49 -29.85
CA LEU A 293 -7.23 17.93 -29.70
C LEU A 293 -7.34 16.52 -30.31
N GLU A 294 -6.71 16.26 -31.45
CA GLU A 294 -6.68 14.91 -32.01
C GLU A 294 -5.89 13.93 -31.14
N ALA A 295 -4.73 14.33 -30.63
CA ALA A 295 -3.97 13.52 -29.68
C ALA A 295 -4.77 13.23 -28.41
N GLN A 296 -5.54 14.22 -27.89
CA GLN A 296 -6.40 14.02 -26.72
C GLN A 296 -7.56 13.06 -27.01
N ARG A 297 -8.16 13.11 -28.20
CA ARG A 297 -9.18 12.14 -28.63
C ARG A 297 -8.63 10.73 -28.68
N LEU A 298 -7.42 10.55 -29.23
CA LEU A 298 -6.75 9.25 -29.28
C LEU A 298 -6.42 8.75 -27.86
N SER A 299 -5.90 9.64 -27.00
CA SER A 299 -5.62 9.34 -25.59
C SER A 299 -6.88 8.86 -24.84
N ALA A 300 -7.98 9.60 -24.97
CA ALA A 300 -9.26 9.22 -24.34
C ALA A 300 -9.80 7.87 -24.84
N ARG A 301 -9.68 7.58 -26.14
CA ARG A 301 -10.05 6.28 -26.74
C ARG A 301 -9.16 5.15 -26.22
N ALA A 302 -7.86 5.38 -26.06
CA ALA A 302 -6.94 4.41 -25.50
C ALA A 302 -7.29 4.13 -24.03
N GLY A 303 -7.50 5.17 -23.21
CA GLY A 303 -7.93 5.04 -21.82
C GLY A 303 -9.23 4.25 -21.69
N TYR A 304 -10.25 4.57 -22.51
CA TYR A 304 -11.50 3.81 -22.50
C TYR A 304 -11.28 2.32 -22.82
N ARG A 305 -10.47 2.00 -23.84
CA ARG A 305 -10.15 0.61 -24.18
C ARG A 305 -9.42 -0.13 -23.05
N MET A 306 -8.58 0.56 -22.30
CA MET A 306 -7.93 -0.02 -21.12
C MET A 306 -8.96 -0.46 -20.07
N THR A 307 -10.04 0.31 -19.87
CA THR A 307 -11.11 -0.08 -18.95
C THR A 307 -11.89 -1.33 -19.39
N CYS A 308 -11.77 -1.73 -20.66
CA CYS A 308 -12.41 -2.95 -21.20
C CYS A 308 -11.58 -4.22 -20.95
N ARG A 309 -10.33 -4.09 -20.46
CA ARG A 309 -9.52 -5.25 -20.11
C ARG A 309 -10.08 -5.90 -18.85
N GLU A 310 -10.13 -7.23 -18.87
CA GLU A 310 -10.44 -8.01 -17.69
C GLU A 310 -9.25 -7.98 -16.72
N LEU A 311 -9.54 -7.73 -15.45
CA LEU A 311 -8.56 -7.71 -14.38
C LEU A 311 -8.55 -9.04 -13.64
N GLU A 312 -7.37 -9.49 -13.22
CA GLU A 312 -7.14 -10.72 -12.48
C GLU A 312 -7.88 -10.76 -11.14
N MET A 313 -8.06 -9.59 -10.51
CA MET A 313 -8.73 -9.46 -9.21
C MET A 313 -10.21 -9.15 -9.39
N HIS A 314 -11.06 -10.13 -9.08
CA HIS A 314 -12.50 -10.11 -9.38
C HIS A 314 -13.25 -8.85 -8.90
N GLN A 315 -13.05 -8.42 -7.64
CA GLN A 315 -13.74 -7.25 -7.10
C GLN A 315 -13.32 -5.95 -7.83
N TRP A 316 -12.03 -5.80 -8.11
CA TRP A 316 -11.50 -4.68 -8.88
C TRP A 316 -12.03 -4.68 -10.32
N ASN A 317 -12.11 -5.87 -10.93
CA ASN A 317 -12.68 -6.01 -12.28
C ASN A 317 -14.14 -5.58 -12.33
N GLN A 318 -14.97 -6.01 -11.38
CA GLN A 318 -16.37 -5.62 -11.31
C GLN A 318 -16.55 -4.09 -11.22
N VAL A 319 -15.79 -3.43 -10.34
CA VAL A 319 -15.89 -1.98 -10.16
C VAL A 319 -15.36 -1.23 -11.38
N GLN A 320 -14.23 -1.65 -11.97
CA GLN A 320 -13.71 -1.08 -13.22
C GLN A 320 -14.72 -1.17 -14.36
N GLN A 321 -15.37 -2.34 -14.54
CA GLN A 321 -16.36 -2.55 -15.59
C GLN A 321 -17.61 -1.69 -15.39
N ARG A 322 -17.97 -1.41 -14.13
CA ARG A 322 -19.09 -0.51 -13.78
C ARG A 322 -18.73 0.95 -14.02
N ASP A 323 -17.60 1.41 -13.50
CA ASP A 323 -17.27 2.83 -13.37
C ASP A 323 -16.53 3.41 -14.57
N ARG A 324 -15.63 2.64 -15.20
CA ARG A 324 -14.83 3.01 -16.38
C ARG A 324 -14.16 4.37 -16.27
N LEU A 325 -13.54 4.65 -15.11
CA LEU A 325 -12.90 5.92 -14.83
C LEU A 325 -11.62 6.11 -15.63
N LEU A 326 -11.44 7.33 -16.13
CA LEU A 326 -10.24 7.80 -16.81
C LEU A 326 -9.62 8.95 -16.01
N GLY A 327 -8.30 8.92 -15.84
CA GLY A 327 -7.50 9.96 -15.23
C GLY A 327 -6.63 10.72 -16.22
#